data_a32e29f5b81e2bdf63b276b00b3776e4
#
_entry.id   a32e29f5b81e2bdf63b276b00b3776e4
#
_cell.length_a   1.000
_cell.length_b   1.000
_cell.length_c   1.000
_cell.angle_alpha   90.00
_cell.angle_beta   90.00
_cell.angle_gamma   90.00
#
_symmetry.space_group_name_H-M   'P 1'
#
loop_
_entity.id
_entity.type
_entity.pdbx_description
1 polymer ?
#
loop_
_entity_poly.entity_id
_entity_poly.type
_entity_poly.pdbx_seq_one_letter_code
_entity_poly.pdbx_strand_id
1 'polypeptide(L)'
;NPTPWPSMLRAFYKDEVRYKKEYWDMYWNVKPGTYLAGDKATRDKDGYWFIQGRIDDVLSVAGHRIANAEVESALVAHKDVAEAAVIGKPDEIKGEAIVAFVILNEGVEATDDLMKALRTHVRTSLGPLAIPAMVIPVQDVPKTRSGKIMRRVIKAKALGNPTGDTSALANPEAVDYIPLI
;
A
#
# COMPACT_ATOMS: atom_id res chain seq x y z
N ASN A 1 -10.07 17.32 14.50
CA ASN A 1 -10.10 18.12 15.70
C ASN A 1 -9.09 19.26 15.57
N PRO A 2 -9.48 20.54 15.73
CA PRO A 2 -8.57 21.67 15.57
C PRO A 2 -7.61 21.88 16.75
N THR A 3 -7.70 21.04 17.78
CA THR A 3 -6.80 21.17 18.93
C THR A 3 -5.49 20.45 18.63
N PRO A 4 -4.35 21.16 18.56
CA PRO A 4 -3.07 20.53 18.27
C PRO A 4 -2.67 19.57 19.40
N TRP A 5 -2.27 18.38 19.02
CA TRP A 5 -1.73 17.38 19.93
C TRP A 5 -0.24 17.62 20.16
N PRO A 6 0.30 17.37 21.34
CA PRO A 6 1.74 17.51 21.59
C PRO A 6 2.63 16.69 20.65
N SER A 7 2.14 15.54 20.16
CA SER A 7 2.83 14.63 19.24
C SER A 7 2.67 14.96 17.75
N MET A 8 1.89 15.98 17.38
CA MET A 8 1.83 16.44 16.01
C MET A 8 3.20 16.91 15.53
N LEU A 9 3.53 16.60 14.26
CA LEU A 9 4.71 17.16 13.62
C LEU A 9 4.59 18.69 13.60
N ARG A 10 5.65 19.38 14.01
CA ARG A 10 5.64 20.86 14.13
C ARG A 10 6.20 21.55 12.90
N ALA A 11 7.17 20.95 12.25
CA ALA A 11 7.80 21.47 11.04
C ALA A 11 8.65 20.42 10.36
N PHE A 12 8.97 20.63 9.07
CA PHE A 12 10.14 20.06 8.41
C PHE A 12 11.35 20.96 8.60
N TYR A 13 12.53 20.38 8.72
CA TYR A 13 13.75 21.16 8.82
C TYR A 13 13.96 22.04 7.58
N LYS A 14 13.91 23.35 7.76
CA LYS A 14 14.07 24.37 6.69
C LYS A 14 13.11 24.23 5.49
N ASP A 15 11.94 23.57 5.67
CA ASP A 15 10.97 23.39 4.59
C ASP A 15 9.53 23.55 5.11
N GLU A 16 9.18 24.77 5.49
CA GLU A 16 7.85 25.11 6.01
C GLU A 16 6.76 25.00 4.93
N VAL A 17 7.11 25.26 3.66
CA VAL A 17 6.17 25.21 2.54
C VAL A 17 5.67 23.78 2.34
N ARG A 18 6.58 22.82 2.32
CA ARG A 18 6.25 21.40 2.22
C ARG A 18 5.44 20.93 3.43
N TYR A 19 5.81 21.36 4.65
CA TYR A 19 5.06 21.02 5.85
C TYR A 19 3.60 21.46 5.78
N LYS A 20 3.33 22.70 5.37
CA LYS A 20 1.96 23.21 5.19
C LYS A 20 1.22 22.42 4.14
N LYS A 21 1.82 22.22 2.98
CA LYS A 21 1.22 21.48 1.86
C LYS A 21 0.82 20.06 2.23
N GLU A 22 1.68 19.31 2.93
CA GLU A 22 1.45 17.90 3.24
C GLU A 22 0.47 17.69 4.41
N TYR A 23 0.47 18.56 5.40
CA TYR A 23 -0.28 18.32 6.65
C TYR A 23 -1.49 19.21 6.87
N TRP A 24 -1.61 20.35 6.14
CA TRP A 24 -2.63 21.34 6.43
C TRP A 24 -3.49 21.75 5.23
N ASP A 25 -2.91 21.84 4.03
CA ASP A 25 -3.59 22.47 2.89
C ASP A 25 -4.72 21.63 2.32
N MET A 26 -4.63 20.30 2.35
CA MET A 26 -5.59 19.40 1.68
C MET A 26 -7.04 19.62 2.11
N TYR A 27 -7.27 19.85 3.40
CA TYR A 27 -8.61 20.06 3.96
C TYR A 27 -8.85 21.49 4.44
N TRP A 28 -7.95 22.43 4.18
CA TRP A 28 -8.06 23.81 4.65
C TRP A 28 -9.36 24.48 4.20
N ASN A 29 -9.75 24.28 2.94
CA ASN A 29 -10.98 24.85 2.37
C ASN A 29 -12.27 24.18 2.88
N VAL A 30 -12.17 22.95 3.43
CA VAL A 30 -13.31 22.22 3.98
C VAL A 30 -13.48 22.52 5.46
N LYS A 31 -12.39 22.47 6.20
CA LYS A 31 -12.35 22.76 7.63
C LYS A 31 -10.99 23.34 8.02
N PRO A 32 -10.85 24.66 8.11
CA PRO A 32 -9.61 25.30 8.52
C PRO A 32 -9.07 24.75 9.85
N GLY A 33 -7.76 24.62 9.96
CA GLY A 33 -7.10 24.07 11.14
C GLY A 33 -7.17 22.55 11.28
N THR A 34 -7.54 21.82 10.23
CA THR A 34 -7.53 20.34 10.24
C THR A 34 -6.15 19.83 9.86
N TYR A 35 -5.50 19.14 10.80
CA TYR A 35 -4.25 18.42 10.57
C TYR A 35 -4.51 17.06 9.91
N LEU A 36 -3.77 16.77 8.86
CA LEU A 36 -3.87 15.51 8.10
C LEU A 36 -2.79 14.53 8.55
N ALA A 37 -3.16 13.43 9.20
CA ALA A 37 -2.22 12.35 9.53
C ALA A 37 -1.91 11.43 8.33
N GLY A 38 -2.76 11.49 7.30
CA GLY A 38 -2.63 10.67 6.09
C GLY A 38 -3.20 9.26 6.22
N ASP A 39 -3.83 8.94 7.33
CA ASP A 39 -4.48 7.65 7.54
C ASP A 39 -6.01 7.78 7.37
N LYS A 40 -6.62 6.77 6.72
CA LYS A 40 -8.06 6.63 6.60
C LYS A 40 -8.57 5.79 7.76
N ALA A 41 -9.58 6.28 8.45
CA ALA A 41 -10.23 5.56 9.54
C ALA A 41 -11.74 5.71 9.44
N THR A 42 -12.46 4.70 9.91
CA THR A 42 -13.91 4.74 10.15
C THR A 42 -14.19 4.57 11.63
N ARG A 43 -15.28 5.18 12.08
CA ARG A 43 -15.78 5.01 13.45
C ARG A 43 -17.15 4.35 13.37
N ASP A 44 -17.36 3.26 14.14
CA ASP A 44 -18.65 2.62 14.23
C ASP A 44 -19.60 3.35 15.19
N LYS A 45 -20.84 2.83 15.29
CA LYS A 45 -21.88 3.36 16.17
C LYS A 45 -21.54 3.25 17.66
N ASP A 46 -20.69 2.29 18.02
CA ASP A 46 -20.27 2.01 19.40
C ASP A 46 -19.02 2.81 19.79
N GLY A 47 -18.46 3.55 18.83
CA GLY A 47 -17.35 4.48 19.04
C GLY A 47 -15.96 3.90 18.74
N TYR A 48 -15.85 2.65 18.30
CA TYR A 48 -14.58 2.02 17.93
C TYR A 48 -14.05 2.56 16.60
N TRP A 49 -12.73 2.73 16.53
CA TRP A 49 -12.04 3.21 15.35
C TRP A 49 -11.38 2.04 14.61
N PHE A 50 -11.62 1.97 13.31
CA PHE A 50 -11.02 1.01 12.40
C PHE A 50 -10.10 1.74 11.43
N ILE A 51 -8.78 1.51 11.53
CA ILE A 51 -7.80 2.08 10.61
C ILE A 51 -7.82 1.27 9.33
N GLN A 52 -8.12 1.93 8.20
CA GLN A 52 -8.26 1.32 6.88
C GLN A 52 -6.99 1.44 6.01
N GLY A 53 -5.93 2.04 6.54
CA GLY A 53 -4.67 2.28 5.84
C GLY A 53 -4.46 3.74 5.47
N ARG A 54 -3.50 3.99 4.59
CA ARG A 54 -3.15 5.33 4.12
C ARG A 54 -4.16 5.84 3.09
N ILE A 55 -4.40 7.15 3.07
CA ILE A 55 -5.26 7.77 2.05
C ILE A 55 -4.60 7.83 0.67
N ASP A 56 -3.28 7.74 0.63
CA ASP A 56 -2.41 7.72 -0.56
C ASP A 56 -2.10 6.29 -1.04
N ASP A 57 -2.27 5.27 -0.20
CA ASP A 57 -2.12 3.84 -0.53
C ASP A 57 -3.47 3.25 -1.01
N VAL A 58 -4.08 3.88 -2.01
CA VAL A 58 -5.38 3.47 -2.57
C VAL A 58 -5.26 3.34 -4.07
N LEU A 59 -5.70 2.21 -4.59
CA LEU A 59 -5.77 1.90 -6.01
C LEU A 59 -7.06 2.47 -6.61
N SER A 60 -6.98 3.01 -7.81
CA SER A 60 -8.14 3.45 -8.59
C SER A 60 -8.43 2.46 -9.71
N VAL A 61 -9.27 1.45 -9.42
CA VAL A 61 -9.59 0.37 -10.37
C VAL A 61 -11.00 0.56 -10.91
N ALA A 62 -11.14 0.84 -12.19
CA ALA A 62 -12.43 1.07 -12.86
C ALA A 62 -13.30 2.10 -12.11
N GLY A 63 -12.71 3.17 -11.62
CA GLY A 63 -13.42 4.23 -10.86
C GLY A 63 -13.68 3.89 -9.38
N HIS A 64 -13.35 2.70 -8.92
CA HIS A 64 -13.50 2.31 -7.52
C HIS A 64 -12.16 2.46 -6.77
N ARG A 65 -12.26 2.86 -5.49
CA ARG A 65 -11.10 3.01 -4.62
C ARG A 65 -10.95 1.78 -3.76
N ILE A 66 -9.87 1.03 -3.97
CA ILE A 66 -9.53 -0.20 -3.24
C ILE A 66 -8.27 0.07 -2.44
N ALA A 67 -8.29 -0.16 -1.13
CA ALA A 67 -7.10 -0.01 -0.31
C ALA A 67 -6.12 -1.17 -0.56
N ASN A 68 -4.83 -0.85 -0.74
CA ASN A 68 -3.78 -1.87 -0.89
C ASN A 68 -3.82 -2.88 0.25
N ALA A 69 -3.99 -2.38 1.49
CA ALA A 69 -4.05 -3.20 2.70
C ALA A 69 -5.20 -4.23 2.71
N GLU A 70 -6.34 -3.94 2.07
CA GLU A 70 -7.45 -4.89 1.96
C GLU A 70 -7.06 -6.09 1.10
N VAL A 71 -6.42 -5.84 -0.05
CA VAL A 71 -5.96 -6.90 -0.96
C VAL A 71 -4.81 -7.68 -0.33
N GLU A 72 -3.86 -7.00 0.31
CA GLU A 72 -2.76 -7.63 1.05
C GLU A 72 -3.28 -8.54 2.16
N SER A 73 -4.23 -8.07 2.97
CA SER A 73 -4.85 -8.86 4.04
C SER A 73 -5.57 -10.09 3.50
N ALA A 74 -6.28 -9.95 2.37
CA ALA A 74 -6.93 -11.10 1.74
C ALA A 74 -5.92 -12.13 1.25
N LEU A 75 -4.77 -11.69 0.68
CA LEU A 75 -3.70 -12.60 0.24
C LEU A 75 -3.04 -13.32 1.42
N VAL A 76 -2.72 -12.59 2.49
CA VAL A 76 -2.10 -13.15 3.70
C VAL A 76 -3.03 -14.10 4.46
N ALA A 77 -4.36 -13.96 4.30
CA ALA A 77 -5.32 -14.93 4.84
C ALA A 77 -5.26 -16.31 4.16
N HIS A 78 -4.59 -16.43 3.01
CA HIS A 78 -4.36 -17.72 2.37
C HIS A 78 -3.20 -18.46 3.07
N LYS A 79 -3.42 -19.75 3.38
CA LYS A 79 -2.49 -20.59 4.16
C LYS A 79 -1.06 -20.67 3.63
N ASP A 80 -0.86 -20.43 2.34
CA ASP A 80 0.43 -20.57 1.65
C ASP A 80 1.19 -19.24 1.53
N VAL A 81 0.61 -18.11 2.00
CA VAL A 81 1.20 -16.77 1.89
C VAL A 81 1.67 -16.29 3.26
N ALA A 82 2.94 -15.94 3.35
CA ALA A 82 3.55 -15.35 4.55
C ALA A 82 3.34 -13.83 4.59
N GLU A 83 3.54 -13.16 3.45
CA GLU A 83 3.44 -11.70 3.36
C GLU A 83 3.03 -11.29 1.94
N ALA A 84 2.40 -10.14 1.80
CA ALA A 84 2.02 -9.59 0.51
C ALA A 84 2.24 -8.08 0.45
N ALA A 85 2.62 -7.59 -0.72
CA ALA A 85 2.70 -6.17 -1.05
C ALA A 85 1.95 -5.91 -2.35
N VAL A 86 1.09 -4.89 -2.36
CA VAL A 86 0.25 -4.57 -3.51
C VAL A 86 0.55 -3.18 -4.04
N ILE A 87 0.64 -3.07 -5.36
CA ILE A 87 0.78 -1.79 -6.07
C ILE A 87 -0.23 -1.67 -7.21
N GLY A 88 -0.46 -0.44 -7.66
CA GLY A 88 -1.20 -0.15 -8.89
C GLY A 88 -0.23 0.05 -10.07
N LYS A 89 -0.43 -0.74 -11.13
CA LYS A 89 0.20 -0.52 -12.44
C LYS A 89 -0.77 0.28 -13.30
N PRO A 90 -0.32 1.31 -14.03
CA PRO A 90 -1.18 2.02 -14.98
C PRO A 90 -1.83 1.05 -15.98
N ASP A 91 -3.15 1.21 -16.21
CA ASP A 91 -3.95 0.41 -17.14
C ASP A 91 -4.86 1.34 -17.94
N GLU A 92 -4.86 1.21 -19.27
CA GLU A 92 -5.56 2.11 -20.17
C GLU A 92 -7.09 2.06 -20.00
N ILE A 93 -7.63 0.92 -19.57
CA ILE A 93 -9.09 0.72 -19.44
C ILE A 93 -9.55 0.96 -18.00
N LYS A 94 -8.79 0.45 -17.03
CA LYS A 94 -9.19 0.45 -15.62
C LYS A 94 -8.61 1.62 -14.81
N GLY A 95 -7.73 2.43 -15.41
CA GLY A 95 -6.92 3.42 -14.73
C GLY A 95 -5.72 2.76 -14.03
N GLU A 96 -5.96 1.84 -13.11
CA GLU A 96 -4.92 1.01 -12.51
C GLU A 96 -5.32 -0.47 -12.50
N ALA A 97 -4.35 -1.34 -12.77
CA ALA A 97 -4.42 -2.79 -12.56
C ALA A 97 -3.69 -3.15 -11.26
N ILE A 98 -4.28 -4.04 -10.47
CA ILE A 98 -3.70 -4.51 -9.22
C ILE A 98 -2.57 -5.49 -9.52
N VAL A 99 -1.38 -5.25 -8.99
CA VAL A 99 -0.26 -6.19 -9.00
C VAL A 99 0.14 -6.52 -7.57
N ALA A 100 0.15 -7.80 -7.26
CA ALA A 100 0.51 -8.31 -5.95
C ALA A 100 1.85 -9.04 -6.01
N PHE A 101 2.76 -8.68 -5.10
CA PHE A 101 3.98 -9.42 -4.82
C PHE A 101 3.74 -10.23 -3.55
N VAL A 102 4.00 -11.53 -3.60
CA VAL A 102 3.72 -12.44 -2.47
C VAL A 102 4.98 -13.17 -2.04
N ILE A 103 5.19 -13.22 -0.75
CA ILE A 103 6.17 -14.09 -0.12
C ILE A 103 5.42 -15.33 0.33
N LEU A 104 5.82 -16.50 -0.17
CA LEU A 104 5.19 -17.76 0.19
C LEU A 104 5.77 -18.30 1.50
N ASN A 105 5.01 -19.11 2.20
CA ASN A 105 5.48 -19.83 3.37
C ASN A 105 6.60 -20.82 2.99
N GLU A 106 7.46 -21.14 3.94
CA GLU A 106 8.57 -22.08 3.74
C GLU A 106 8.06 -23.43 3.25
N GLY A 107 8.73 -23.97 2.22
CA GLY A 107 8.36 -25.25 1.62
C GLY A 107 7.20 -25.18 0.60
N VAL A 108 6.61 -24.03 0.37
CA VAL A 108 5.55 -23.84 -0.65
C VAL A 108 6.19 -23.52 -2.00
N GLU A 109 5.87 -24.30 -3.02
CA GLU A 109 6.35 -24.10 -4.38
C GLU A 109 5.49 -23.06 -5.11
N ALA A 110 6.14 -22.13 -5.80
CA ALA A 110 5.50 -21.08 -6.60
C ALA A 110 5.04 -21.65 -7.96
N THR A 111 3.84 -22.23 -7.98
CA THR A 111 3.24 -22.77 -9.21
C THR A 111 2.21 -21.82 -9.82
N ASP A 112 1.99 -21.93 -11.13
CA ASP A 112 0.94 -21.16 -11.82
C ASP A 112 -0.46 -21.41 -11.23
N ASP A 113 -0.71 -22.65 -10.78
CA ASP A 113 -2.00 -23.01 -10.19
C ASP A 113 -2.19 -22.36 -8.81
N LEU A 114 -1.12 -22.25 -8.01
CA LEU A 114 -1.17 -21.49 -6.77
C LEU A 114 -1.44 -19.99 -7.06
N MET A 115 -0.78 -19.40 -8.05
CA MET A 115 -1.03 -17.99 -8.42
C MET A 115 -2.49 -17.77 -8.85
N LYS A 116 -3.09 -18.70 -9.60
CA LYS A 116 -4.52 -18.67 -9.97
C LYS A 116 -5.41 -18.84 -8.73
N ALA A 117 -5.05 -19.75 -7.82
CA ALA A 117 -5.79 -19.96 -6.57
C ALA A 117 -5.79 -18.70 -5.68
N LEU A 118 -4.66 -18.00 -5.55
CA LEU A 118 -4.56 -16.73 -4.82
C LEU A 118 -5.46 -15.64 -5.43
N ARG A 119 -5.48 -15.52 -6.76
CA ARG A 119 -6.40 -14.59 -7.45
C ARG A 119 -7.87 -14.93 -7.17
N THR A 120 -8.21 -16.22 -7.21
CA THR A 120 -9.56 -16.71 -6.90
C THR A 120 -9.92 -16.45 -5.43
N HIS A 121 -8.98 -16.63 -4.53
CA HIS A 121 -9.15 -16.35 -3.09
C HIS A 121 -9.47 -14.87 -2.84
N VAL A 122 -8.73 -13.94 -3.46
CA VAL A 122 -9.01 -12.50 -3.39
C VAL A 122 -10.39 -12.19 -3.98
N ARG A 123 -10.75 -12.79 -5.13
CA ARG A 123 -12.07 -12.63 -5.73
C ARG A 123 -13.20 -13.02 -4.79
N THR A 124 -13.03 -14.15 -4.09
CA THR A 124 -14.06 -14.64 -3.16
C THR A 124 -14.18 -13.75 -1.93
N SER A 125 -13.05 -13.22 -1.44
CA SER A 125 -13.00 -12.40 -0.22
C SER A 125 -13.46 -10.96 -0.45
N LEU A 126 -13.07 -10.34 -1.56
CA LEU A 126 -13.24 -8.89 -1.81
C LEU A 126 -14.08 -8.56 -3.05
N GLY A 127 -14.44 -9.58 -3.83
CA GLY A 127 -15.21 -9.39 -5.07
C GLY A 127 -14.35 -9.18 -6.32
N PRO A 128 -15.00 -9.06 -7.49
CA PRO A 128 -14.34 -9.11 -8.79
C PRO A 128 -13.43 -7.90 -9.09
N LEU A 129 -13.71 -6.75 -8.51
CA LEU A 129 -12.92 -5.53 -8.76
C LEU A 129 -11.54 -5.58 -8.10
N ALA A 130 -11.39 -6.33 -7.00
CA ALA A 130 -10.14 -6.44 -6.26
C ALA A 130 -9.20 -7.54 -6.79
N ILE A 131 -9.58 -8.27 -7.86
CA ILE A 131 -8.77 -9.36 -8.40
C ILE A 131 -7.44 -8.82 -8.92
N PRO A 132 -6.28 -9.28 -8.41
CA PRO A 132 -5.00 -8.91 -8.96
C PRO A 132 -4.89 -9.34 -10.43
N ALA A 133 -4.46 -8.44 -11.31
CA ALA A 133 -4.11 -8.77 -12.69
C ALA A 133 -2.91 -9.72 -12.72
N MET A 134 -1.96 -9.51 -11.79
CA MET A 134 -0.77 -10.33 -11.64
C MET A 134 -0.54 -10.64 -10.17
N VAL A 135 -0.14 -11.88 -9.87
CA VAL A 135 0.41 -12.31 -8.58
C VAL A 135 1.81 -12.85 -8.85
N ILE A 136 2.82 -12.25 -8.23
CA ILE A 136 4.23 -12.49 -8.51
C ILE A 136 4.87 -12.96 -7.20
N PRO A 137 5.38 -14.21 -7.16
CA PRO A 137 6.13 -14.69 -6.02
C PRO A 137 7.51 -14.02 -5.97
N VAL A 138 7.90 -13.56 -4.78
CA VAL A 138 9.20 -12.94 -4.51
C VAL A 138 9.79 -13.49 -3.22
N GLN A 139 11.12 -13.37 -3.07
CA GLN A 139 11.81 -13.85 -1.87
C GLN A 139 11.61 -12.91 -0.68
N ASP A 140 11.61 -11.61 -0.93
CA ASP A 140 11.34 -10.57 0.08
C ASP A 140 10.84 -9.28 -0.60
N VAL A 141 10.33 -8.35 0.20
CA VAL A 141 9.91 -7.03 -0.26
C VAL A 141 10.66 -5.92 0.49
N PRO A 142 10.95 -4.78 -0.15
CA PRO A 142 11.63 -3.65 0.48
C PRO A 142 10.88 -3.13 1.70
N LYS A 143 11.53 -3.08 2.87
CA LYS A 143 10.97 -2.67 4.17
C LYS A 143 11.84 -1.63 4.86
N THR A 144 11.22 -0.79 5.65
CA THR A 144 11.92 0.08 6.59
C THR A 144 12.42 -0.71 7.80
N ARG A 145 13.29 -0.11 8.63
CA ARG A 145 13.77 -0.70 9.90
C ARG A 145 12.63 -1.02 10.89
N SER A 146 11.48 -0.38 10.78
CA SER A 146 10.28 -0.69 11.57
C SER A 146 9.39 -1.77 10.95
N GLY A 147 9.83 -2.45 9.87
CA GLY A 147 9.08 -3.50 9.18
C GLY A 147 8.01 -3.00 8.22
N LYS A 148 7.92 -1.68 7.97
CA LYS A 148 6.92 -1.12 7.06
C LYS A 148 7.33 -1.34 5.60
N ILE A 149 6.47 -1.96 4.79
CA ILE A 149 6.67 -2.17 3.36
C ILE A 149 6.76 -0.82 2.63
N MET A 150 7.80 -0.66 1.82
CA MET A 150 8.03 0.54 1.01
C MET A 150 7.43 0.39 -0.40
N ARG A 151 6.09 0.43 -0.51
CA ARG A 151 5.35 0.25 -1.78
C ARG A 151 5.81 1.20 -2.88
N ARG A 152 6.23 2.42 -2.51
CA ARG A 152 6.81 3.39 -3.46
C ARG A 152 8.03 2.81 -4.17
N VAL A 153 8.92 2.15 -3.44
CA VAL A 153 10.14 1.55 -4.00
C VAL A 153 9.78 0.35 -4.89
N ILE A 154 8.85 -0.50 -4.43
CA ILE A 154 8.34 -1.63 -5.21
C ILE A 154 7.74 -1.13 -6.53
N LYS A 155 6.84 -0.14 -6.48
CA LYS A 155 6.18 0.42 -7.67
C LYS A 155 7.21 1.03 -8.65
N ALA A 156 8.16 1.80 -8.14
CA ALA A 156 9.20 2.40 -8.98
C ALA A 156 10.05 1.31 -9.67
N LYS A 157 10.54 0.33 -8.93
CA LYS A 157 11.36 -0.78 -9.49
C LYS A 157 10.56 -1.59 -10.52
N ALA A 158 9.34 -2.01 -10.19
CA ALA A 158 8.50 -2.83 -11.05
C ALA A 158 8.13 -2.13 -12.37
N LEU A 159 7.97 -0.80 -12.35
CA LEU A 159 7.66 0.00 -13.53
C LEU A 159 8.89 0.56 -14.26
N GLY A 160 10.12 0.18 -13.86
CA GLY A 160 11.36 0.66 -14.48
C GLY A 160 11.67 2.13 -14.21
N ASN A 161 11.09 2.71 -13.15
CA ASN A 161 11.34 4.09 -12.75
C ASN A 161 12.44 4.17 -11.67
N PRO A 162 13.12 5.32 -11.53
CA PRO A 162 14.06 5.54 -10.43
C PRO A 162 13.39 5.34 -9.07
N THR A 163 13.99 4.53 -8.21
CA THR A 163 13.45 4.20 -6.86
C THR A 163 13.48 5.38 -5.89
N GLY A 164 14.22 6.45 -6.22
CA GLY A 164 14.41 7.61 -5.35
C GLY A 164 15.21 7.28 -4.10
N ASP A 165 14.95 8.01 -3.02
CA ASP A 165 15.65 7.80 -1.75
C ASP A 165 15.29 6.45 -1.12
N THR A 166 16.31 5.61 -0.93
CA THR A 166 16.23 4.26 -0.33
C THR A 166 16.94 4.16 1.01
N SER A 167 17.41 5.27 1.58
CA SER A 167 18.19 5.30 2.83
C SER A 167 17.46 4.73 4.06
N ALA A 168 16.13 4.70 4.00
CA ALA A 168 15.28 4.14 5.07
C ALA A 168 15.11 2.61 5.00
N LEU A 169 15.60 1.94 3.93
CA LEU A 169 15.51 0.49 3.78
C LEU A 169 16.36 -0.23 4.82
N ALA A 170 15.78 -1.27 5.40
CA ALA A 170 16.50 -2.23 6.25
C ALA A 170 17.13 -3.36 5.42
N ASN A 171 16.49 -3.69 4.29
CA ASN A 171 16.84 -4.78 3.37
C ASN A 171 16.96 -4.27 1.92
N PRO A 172 17.98 -3.47 1.59
CA PRO A 172 18.12 -2.88 0.24
C PRO A 172 18.21 -3.94 -0.87
N GLU A 173 18.73 -5.12 -0.60
CA GLU A 173 18.80 -6.27 -1.51
C GLU A 173 17.41 -6.74 -1.97
N ALA A 174 16.37 -6.55 -1.18
CA ALA A 174 15.01 -6.92 -1.54
C ALA A 174 14.46 -6.15 -2.75
N VAL A 175 15.09 -5.05 -3.13
CA VAL A 175 14.75 -4.31 -4.35
C VAL A 175 15.06 -5.15 -5.60
N ASP A 176 16.09 -5.99 -5.55
CA ASP A 176 16.52 -6.81 -6.69
C ASP A 176 15.59 -8.01 -6.93
N TYR A 177 14.82 -8.41 -5.93
CA TYR A 177 13.80 -9.46 -6.07
C TYR A 177 12.53 -8.97 -6.77
N ILE A 178 12.37 -7.66 -6.95
CA ILE A 178 11.21 -7.09 -7.63
C ILE A 178 11.47 -7.07 -9.15
N PRO A 179 10.73 -7.90 -9.94
CA PRO A 179 10.91 -7.91 -11.39
C PRO A 179 10.27 -6.68 -12.06
N LEU A 180 10.71 -6.39 -13.27
CA LEU A 180 10.00 -5.48 -14.18
C LEU A 180 8.71 -6.14 -14.70
N ILE A 181 7.63 -5.33 -14.87
CA ILE A 181 6.30 -5.79 -15.28
C ILE A 181 5.72 -4.98 -16.43
#